data_71f43ccab26fae75df6cf5bbe32e93bd
#
_entry.id   71f43ccab26fae75df6cf5bbe32e93bd
#
_cell.length_a   1.000
_cell.length_b   1.000
_cell.length_c   1.000
_cell.angle_alpha   90.00
_cell.angle_beta   90.00
_cell.angle_gamma   90.00
#
_symmetry.space_group_name_H-M   'P 1'
#
loop_
_entity.id
_entity.type
_entity.pdbx_description
1 polymer ?
#
loop_
_entity_poly.entity_id
_entity_poly.type
_entity_poly.pdbx_seq_one_letter_code
_entity_poly.pdbx_strand_id
1 'polypeptide(L)'
;MDIRYTSPVSLLLATLVLGQSPPVFHWALDETTGTIAYDLTNTSDGQLQDGTQWAPTGGHHQGACRFDGVNDRIILGACDLTTGGGAISLSVWVKPDFVTGMERTILAKTVGPQPQDHIWSVSFVNATALRFRLRTGGQTTELSTPGSSIFSGVWYHVVASYDGSSMRVFLNGSLMAENSIAGSIGFHPQAPASLGAQSTGARPFSGWIDDVRIYDRGLTASEVVQILLEQELTTGVEVPAPHVQPDGRLLLPLGPWTELRIMDLAGRSLVTQQISGITTSTAPNSLPTGLYLVSLLGAGQRKTWRMLWP
;
A
#
# COMPACT_ATOMS: atom_id res chain seq x y z
N MET A 1 16.35 -12.25 45.53
CA MET A 1 15.38 -11.15 45.52
C MET A 1 15.49 -10.49 44.15
N ASP A 2 14.79 -11.11 43.15
CA ASP A 2 14.90 -10.72 41.74
C ASP A 2 13.91 -9.62 41.41
N ILE A 3 14.43 -8.44 41.16
CA ILE A 3 13.62 -7.29 40.67
C ILE A 3 13.47 -7.46 39.18
N ARG A 4 12.27 -7.88 38.74
CA ARG A 4 11.89 -7.89 37.31
C ARG A 4 11.52 -6.47 36.92
N TYR A 5 12.35 -5.86 36.11
CA TYR A 5 12.01 -4.63 35.41
C TYR A 5 10.98 -4.95 34.29
N THR A 6 9.72 -4.62 34.53
CA THR A 6 8.70 -4.58 33.48
C THR A 6 8.88 -3.27 32.72
N SER A 7 9.26 -3.39 31.48
CA SER A 7 9.47 -2.25 30.59
C SER A 7 8.14 -1.51 30.31
N PRO A 8 8.05 -0.19 30.47
CA PRO A 8 6.82 0.58 30.24
C PRO A 8 6.55 0.90 28.75
N VAL A 9 7.18 0.18 27.81
CA VAL A 9 7.07 0.47 26.37
C VAL A 9 5.76 -0.03 25.77
N SER A 10 5.07 -1.00 26.42
CA SER A 10 3.83 -1.58 25.86
C SER A 10 2.57 -0.72 26.03
N LEU A 11 2.59 0.34 26.80
CA LEU A 11 1.38 1.12 27.10
C LEU A 11 1.20 2.37 26.24
N LEU A 12 2.21 2.79 25.48
CA LEU A 12 2.14 4.01 24.67
C LEU A 12 1.71 3.76 23.21
N LEU A 13 1.79 2.50 22.72
CA LEU A 13 1.35 2.15 21.35
C LEU A 13 -0.16 2.00 21.23
N ALA A 14 -0.88 1.71 22.32
CA ALA A 14 -2.33 1.53 22.30
C ALA A 14 -3.14 2.83 22.14
N THR A 15 -2.52 3.99 22.31
CA THR A 15 -3.22 5.29 22.25
C THR A 15 -3.19 5.99 20.90
N LEU A 16 -2.39 5.52 19.94
CA LEU A 16 -2.38 6.08 18.57
C LEU A 16 -3.40 5.41 17.61
N VAL A 17 -3.97 4.26 18.00
CA VAL A 17 -4.94 3.51 17.19
C VAL A 17 -6.39 3.98 17.42
N LEU A 18 -6.65 4.87 18.37
CA LEU A 18 -7.99 5.27 18.83
C LEU A 18 -8.73 6.28 17.94
N GLY A 19 -8.54 6.28 16.63
CA GLY A 19 -9.22 7.27 15.78
C GLY A 19 -9.67 6.82 14.39
N GLN A 20 -9.21 5.69 13.88
CA GLN A 20 -9.60 5.25 12.54
C GLN A 20 -10.80 4.30 12.58
N SER A 21 -11.84 4.61 11.79
CA SER A 21 -12.88 3.63 11.53
C SER A 21 -12.25 2.43 10.80
N PRO A 22 -12.54 1.18 11.25
CA PRO A 22 -11.96 -0.01 10.63
C PRO A 22 -12.40 -0.14 9.16
N PRO A 23 -11.69 -0.97 8.36
CA PRO A 23 -12.15 -1.32 7.04
C PRO A 23 -13.50 -2.06 7.11
N VAL A 24 -14.31 -1.95 6.07
CA VAL A 24 -15.57 -2.71 5.93
C VAL A 24 -15.34 -4.10 5.36
N PHE A 25 -14.19 -4.34 4.72
CA PHE A 25 -13.68 -5.64 4.31
C PHE A 25 -12.18 -5.69 4.52
N HIS A 26 -11.66 -6.84 5.00
CA HIS A 26 -10.25 -7.03 5.26
C HIS A 26 -9.83 -8.49 5.06
N TRP A 27 -9.07 -8.78 4.02
CA TRP A 27 -8.44 -10.07 3.76
C TRP A 27 -6.95 -9.96 4.02
N ALA A 28 -6.46 -10.60 5.11
CA ALA A 28 -5.04 -10.62 5.44
C ALA A 28 -4.23 -11.49 4.47
N LEU A 29 -4.87 -12.51 3.87
CA LEU A 29 -4.28 -13.48 2.95
C LEU A 29 -3.15 -14.32 3.60
N ASP A 30 -3.29 -14.59 4.89
CA ASP A 30 -2.35 -15.34 5.74
C ASP A 30 -2.64 -16.86 5.80
N GLU A 31 -3.64 -17.32 5.07
CA GLU A 31 -4.01 -18.74 5.05
C GLU A 31 -2.89 -19.60 4.45
N THR A 32 -2.80 -20.83 4.95
CA THR A 32 -1.77 -21.78 4.52
C THR A 32 -2.30 -22.91 3.64
N THR A 33 -3.61 -23.11 3.65
CA THR A 33 -4.29 -24.21 2.94
C THR A 33 -5.75 -23.85 2.63
N GLY A 34 -6.37 -24.64 1.77
CA GLY A 34 -7.76 -24.43 1.38
C GLY A 34 -7.91 -23.44 0.23
N THR A 35 -9.15 -23.06 -0.05
CA THR A 35 -9.53 -22.21 -1.18
C THR A 35 -10.35 -20.98 -0.75
N ILE A 36 -10.39 -20.71 0.55
CA ILE A 36 -11.15 -19.57 1.11
C ILE A 36 -10.16 -18.56 1.68
N ALA A 37 -10.25 -17.32 1.22
CA ALA A 37 -9.63 -16.16 1.84
C ALA A 37 -10.62 -15.55 2.82
N TYR A 38 -10.37 -15.66 4.11
CA TYR A 38 -11.30 -15.21 5.14
C TYR A 38 -11.29 -13.69 5.26
N ASP A 39 -12.48 -13.10 5.23
CA ASP A 39 -12.67 -11.69 5.57
C ASP A 39 -12.67 -11.52 7.09
N LEU A 40 -11.69 -10.84 7.63
CA LEU A 40 -11.55 -10.58 9.07
C LEU A 40 -12.71 -9.75 9.65
N THR A 41 -13.49 -9.08 8.79
CA THR A 41 -14.73 -8.39 9.20
C THR A 41 -15.95 -9.33 9.22
N ASN A 42 -15.79 -10.57 8.78
CA ASN A 42 -16.84 -11.60 8.64
C ASN A 42 -18.02 -11.15 7.75
N THR A 43 -17.74 -10.36 6.72
CA THR A 43 -18.76 -9.82 5.81
C THR A 43 -18.80 -10.58 4.48
N SER A 44 -17.63 -10.87 3.88
CA SER A 44 -17.54 -11.49 2.54
C SER A 44 -16.24 -12.25 2.34
N ASP A 45 -16.24 -13.55 2.59
CA ASP A 45 -15.09 -14.41 2.31
C ASP A 45 -14.81 -14.49 0.81
N GLY A 46 -13.52 -14.56 0.47
CA GLY A 46 -13.04 -14.72 -0.90
C GLY A 46 -12.88 -16.18 -1.30
N GLN A 47 -13.17 -16.51 -2.56
CA GLN A 47 -12.97 -17.85 -3.12
C GLN A 47 -11.84 -17.84 -4.13
N LEU A 48 -10.76 -18.58 -3.86
CA LEU A 48 -9.65 -18.80 -4.80
C LEU A 48 -10.11 -19.58 -6.03
N GLN A 49 -9.68 -19.16 -7.22
CA GLN A 49 -10.01 -19.77 -8.49
C GLN A 49 -8.79 -19.90 -9.40
N ASP A 50 -8.89 -20.83 -10.34
CA ASP A 50 -8.02 -21.01 -11.52
C ASP A 50 -6.52 -21.22 -11.23
N GLY A 51 -6.15 -21.67 -10.05
CA GLY A 51 -4.76 -22.01 -9.72
C GLY A 51 -4.11 -21.06 -8.72
N THR A 52 -4.79 -20.01 -8.29
CA THR A 52 -4.30 -19.11 -7.22
C THR A 52 -3.80 -19.89 -6.02
N GLN A 53 -2.60 -19.57 -5.53
CA GLN A 53 -1.92 -20.32 -4.48
C GLN A 53 -1.61 -19.48 -3.27
N TRP A 54 -1.69 -20.09 -2.10
CA TRP A 54 -1.17 -19.51 -0.86
C TRP A 54 0.36 -19.50 -0.86
N ALA A 55 0.93 -18.41 -0.37
CA ALA A 55 2.35 -18.25 -0.11
C ALA A 55 2.57 -17.91 1.38
N PRO A 56 2.53 -18.91 2.28
CA PRO A 56 2.41 -18.69 3.74
C PRO A 56 3.56 -17.93 4.38
N THR A 57 4.71 -17.81 3.70
CA THR A 57 5.89 -17.03 4.14
C THR A 57 6.33 -16.02 3.10
N GLY A 58 5.51 -15.82 2.06
CA GLY A 58 5.84 -14.97 0.90
C GLY A 58 5.25 -13.59 0.95
N GLY A 59 4.49 -13.24 1.99
CA GLY A 59 3.80 -11.96 2.14
C GLY A 59 4.74 -10.80 2.45
N HIS A 60 4.21 -9.61 2.35
CA HIS A 60 4.79 -8.43 2.98
C HIS A 60 4.65 -8.57 4.50
N HIS A 61 3.52 -9.12 4.92
CA HIS A 61 3.17 -9.39 6.30
C HIS A 61 2.71 -10.85 6.43
N GLN A 62 3.56 -11.75 6.95
CA GLN A 62 3.29 -13.19 7.08
C GLN A 62 3.07 -13.87 5.71
N GLY A 63 1.80 -14.18 5.38
CA GLY A 63 1.39 -14.83 4.14
C GLY A 63 1.03 -13.87 3.01
N ALA A 64 0.73 -14.44 1.85
CA ALA A 64 0.18 -13.74 0.69
C ALA A 64 -0.50 -14.72 -0.25
N CYS A 65 -1.21 -14.21 -1.24
CA CYS A 65 -1.62 -14.99 -2.41
C CYS A 65 -0.69 -14.75 -3.60
N ARG A 66 -0.36 -15.85 -4.29
CA ARG A 66 0.44 -15.87 -5.52
C ARG A 66 -0.47 -16.01 -6.73
N PHE A 67 -0.23 -15.19 -7.75
CA PHE A 67 -0.95 -15.15 -9.02
C PHE A 67 0.03 -15.35 -10.17
N ASP A 68 -0.30 -16.20 -11.15
CA ASP A 68 0.59 -16.62 -12.24
C ASP A 68 0.56 -15.69 -13.47
N GLY A 69 -0.43 -14.80 -13.55
CA GLY A 69 -0.61 -13.88 -14.68
C GLY A 69 -1.33 -14.48 -15.89
N VAL A 70 -1.96 -15.64 -15.74
CA VAL A 70 -2.73 -16.31 -16.82
C VAL A 70 -4.24 -16.13 -16.60
N ASN A 71 -4.76 -16.56 -15.44
CA ASN A 71 -6.18 -16.48 -15.10
C ASN A 71 -6.46 -16.52 -13.61
N ASP A 72 -5.44 -16.63 -12.77
CA ASP A 72 -5.53 -16.68 -11.31
C ASP A 72 -6.31 -15.50 -10.75
N ARG A 73 -7.27 -15.78 -9.86
CA ARG A 73 -8.07 -14.76 -9.18
C ARG A 73 -8.67 -15.25 -7.88
N ILE A 74 -9.07 -14.30 -7.04
CA ILE A 74 -9.94 -14.53 -5.88
C ILE A 74 -11.23 -13.76 -6.10
N ILE A 75 -12.37 -14.43 -6.03
CA ILE A 75 -13.69 -13.80 -6.08
C ILE A 75 -14.12 -13.42 -4.66
N LEU A 76 -14.36 -12.14 -4.44
CA LEU A 76 -14.66 -11.57 -3.12
C LEU A 76 -16.16 -11.33 -2.86
N GLY A 77 -17.03 -11.78 -3.78
CA GLY A 77 -18.45 -11.44 -3.72
C GLY A 77 -18.73 -10.01 -4.19
N ALA A 78 -19.89 -9.49 -3.84
CA ALA A 78 -20.32 -8.18 -4.35
C ALA A 78 -19.52 -7.01 -3.75
N CYS A 79 -19.07 -7.11 -2.52
CA CYS A 79 -18.36 -6.02 -1.80
C CYS A 79 -19.08 -4.67 -1.98
N ASP A 80 -20.41 -4.68 -1.85
CA ASP A 80 -21.18 -3.45 -1.97
C ASP A 80 -21.01 -2.61 -0.70
N LEU A 81 -20.61 -1.38 -0.89
CA LEU A 81 -20.64 -0.39 0.16
C LEU A 81 -22.10 -0.03 0.43
N THR A 82 -22.47 0.09 1.70
CA THR A 82 -23.85 0.34 2.12
C THR A 82 -24.46 1.50 1.34
N THR A 83 -25.62 1.22 0.76
CA THR A 83 -26.56 2.09 0.06
C THR A 83 -26.09 3.52 -0.23
N GLY A 84 -25.59 3.72 -1.45
CA GLY A 84 -25.29 5.06 -1.96
C GLY A 84 -23.96 5.65 -1.46
N GLY A 85 -22.94 4.80 -1.30
CA GLY A 85 -21.61 5.18 -0.83
C GLY A 85 -21.07 6.41 -1.56
N GLY A 86 -20.92 7.52 -0.82
CA GLY A 86 -20.32 8.74 -1.33
C GLY A 86 -18.80 8.67 -1.42
N ALA A 87 -18.18 7.62 -0.85
CA ALA A 87 -16.72 7.52 -0.73
C ALA A 87 -16.25 6.07 -0.69
N ILE A 88 -15.01 5.81 -1.05
CA ILE A 88 -14.35 4.50 -1.00
C ILE A 88 -12.84 4.66 -0.89
N SER A 89 -12.20 3.75 -0.18
CA SER A 89 -10.74 3.57 -0.31
C SER A 89 -10.40 2.09 -0.41
N LEU A 90 -9.48 1.78 -1.31
CA LEU A 90 -8.94 0.47 -1.62
C LEU A 90 -7.47 0.48 -1.22
N SER A 91 -7.07 -0.35 -0.27
CA SER A 91 -5.69 -0.47 0.22
C SER A 91 -5.21 -1.89 -0.02
N VAL A 92 -4.00 -2.06 -0.55
CA VAL A 92 -3.44 -3.37 -0.88
C VAL A 92 -1.92 -3.32 -0.90
N TRP A 93 -1.27 -4.38 -0.41
CA TRP A 93 0.13 -4.66 -0.68
C TRP A 93 0.27 -5.53 -1.92
N VAL A 94 1.20 -5.16 -2.80
CA VAL A 94 1.39 -5.86 -4.08
C VAL A 94 2.86 -5.91 -4.47
N LYS A 95 3.31 -7.10 -4.92
CA LYS A 95 4.66 -7.32 -5.44
C LYS A 95 4.56 -7.92 -6.83
N PRO A 96 4.72 -7.12 -7.91
CA PRO A 96 4.64 -7.63 -9.27
C PRO A 96 5.88 -8.46 -9.64
N ASP A 97 5.69 -9.57 -10.37
CA ASP A 97 6.80 -10.34 -10.94
C ASP A 97 7.51 -9.59 -12.05
N PHE A 98 6.73 -8.96 -12.91
CA PHE A 98 7.21 -8.11 -13.97
C PHE A 98 6.12 -7.09 -14.32
N VAL A 99 6.56 -5.94 -14.75
CA VAL A 99 5.67 -4.88 -15.19
C VAL A 99 5.80 -4.79 -16.71
N THR A 100 4.73 -5.12 -17.43
CA THR A 100 4.66 -5.07 -18.89
C THR A 100 3.70 -3.97 -19.33
N GLY A 101 3.75 -3.56 -20.58
CA GLY A 101 2.85 -2.54 -21.15
C GLY A 101 1.36 -2.91 -21.17
N MET A 102 0.99 -4.14 -20.76
CA MET A 102 -0.40 -4.57 -20.64
C MET A 102 -1.00 -4.16 -19.30
N GLU A 103 -2.29 -3.86 -19.27
CA GLU A 103 -3.00 -3.61 -18.03
C GLU A 103 -3.15 -4.91 -17.23
N ARG A 104 -2.84 -4.82 -15.91
CA ARG A 104 -2.87 -5.93 -14.94
C ARG A 104 -3.73 -5.53 -13.75
N THR A 105 -4.82 -6.24 -13.54
CA THR A 105 -5.77 -5.95 -12.46
C THR A 105 -5.22 -6.41 -11.13
N ILE A 106 -5.14 -5.50 -10.15
CA ILE A 106 -4.82 -5.81 -8.76
C ILE A 106 -6.12 -6.16 -8.03
N LEU A 107 -7.08 -5.24 -8.03
CA LEU A 107 -8.37 -5.34 -7.36
C LEU A 107 -9.43 -4.65 -8.22
N ALA A 108 -10.57 -5.29 -8.45
CA ALA A 108 -11.62 -4.70 -9.27
C ALA A 108 -13.02 -5.20 -8.90
N LYS A 109 -14.02 -4.33 -9.13
CA LYS A 109 -15.45 -4.67 -9.22
C LYS A 109 -15.93 -4.25 -10.60
N THR A 110 -16.29 -5.22 -11.45
CA THR A 110 -16.62 -4.96 -12.85
C THR A 110 -17.84 -5.77 -13.29
N VAL A 111 -18.61 -5.22 -14.23
CA VAL A 111 -19.70 -5.92 -14.92
C VAL A 111 -19.26 -6.50 -16.26
N GLY A 112 -18.07 -6.13 -16.76
CA GLY A 112 -17.50 -6.57 -18.02
C GLY A 112 -16.08 -6.02 -18.21
N PRO A 113 -15.45 -6.32 -19.36
CA PRO A 113 -14.03 -6.01 -19.58
C PRO A 113 -13.76 -4.59 -20.11
N GLN A 114 -14.79 -3.84 -20.52
CA GLN A 114 -14.60 -2.51 -21.11
C GLN A 114 -14.31 -1.46 -20.00
N PRO A 115 -13.65 -0.34 -20.34
CA PRO A 115 -13.36 0.72 -19.37
C PRO A 115 -14.61 1.21 -18.62
N GLN A 116 -15.74 1.34 -19.29
CA GLN A 116 -17.00 1.79 -18.68
C GLN A 116 -17.73 0.70 -17.86
N ASP A 117 -17.25 -0.54 -17.88
CA ASP A 117 -17.81 -1.64 -17.09
C ASP A 117 -17.27 -1.68 -15.65
N HIS A 118 -16.26 -0.86 -15.35
CA HIS A 118 -15.68 -0.80 -14.02
C HIS A 118 -16.52 0.05 -13.08
N ILE A 119 -16.97 -0.53 -11.98
CA ILE A 119 -17.54 0.22 -10.86
C ILE A 119 -16.39 0.90 -10.10
N TRP A 120 -15.36 0.11 -9.78
CA TRP A 120 -14.06 0.58 -9.33
C TRP A 120 -12.97 -0.44 -9.64
N SER A 121 -11.76 0.01 -9.86
CA SER A 121 -10.61 -0.89 -10.02
C SER A 121 -9.28 -0.18 -9.78
N VAL A 122 -8.30 -0.97 -9.34
CA VAL A 122 -6.89 -0.60 -9.28
C VAL A 122 -6.09 -1.57 -10.14
N SER A 123 -5.27 -1.03 -11.04
CA SER A 123 -4.49 -1.82 -12.00
C SER A 123 -3.10 -1.23 -12.20
N PHE A 124 -2.13 -2.06 -12.57
CA PHE A 124 -0.91 -1.59 -13.24
C PHE A 124 -1.20 -1.33 -14.71
N VAL A 125 -0.65 -0.22 -15.25
CA VAL A 125 -0.75 0.15 -16.66
C VAL A 125 0.59 0.69 -17.16
N ASN A 126 0.83 0.59 -18.47
CA ASN A 126 2.02 1.16 -19.13
C ASN A 126 3.35 0.83 -18.42
N ALA A 127 3.49 -0.39 -17.93
CA ALA A 127 4.67 -0.94 -17.28
C ALA A 127 5.06 -0.30 -15.93
N THR A 128 4.69 0.94 -15.62
CA THR A 128 5.20 1.66 -14.43
C THR A 128 4.19 2.56 -13.75
N ALA A 129 2.95 2.61 -14.23
CA ALA A 129 1.90 3.46 -13.69
C ALA A 129 0.80 2.63 -13.01
N LEU A 130 0.15 3.23 -12.02
CA LEU A 130 -1.08 2.75 -11.43
C LEU A 130 -2.26 3.47 -12.06
N ARG A 131 -3.37 2.78 -12.21
CA ARG A 131 -4.63 3.35 -12.63
C ARG A 131 -5.72 3.03 -11.64
N PHE A 132 -6.42 4.05 -11.21
CA PHE A 132 -7.66 3.95 -10.47
C PHE A 132 -8.83 4.29 -11.39
N ARG A 133 -9.80 3.39 -11.52
CA ARG A 133 -11.09 3.67 -12.17
C ARG A 133 -12.18 3.73 -11.13
N LEU A 134 -13.08 4.69 -11.29
CA LEU A 134 -14.24 4.85 -10.43
C LEU A 134 -15.44 5.32 -11.24
N ARG A 135 -16.56 4.64 -11.08
CA ARG A 135 -17.83 5.02 -11.70
C ARG A 135 -18.62 5.91 -10.77
N THR A 136 -18.85 7.16 -11.19
CA THR A 136 -19.71 8.11 -10.48
C THR A 136 -20.70 8.72 -11.44
N GLY A 137 -21.96 8.91 -11.02
CA GLY A 137 -22.98 9.52 -11.89
C GLY A 137 -23.22 8.78 -13.21
N GLY A 138 -22.96 7.46 -13.26
CA GLY A 138 -23.12 6.64 -14.46
C GLY A 138 -21.93 6.62 -15.42
N GLN A 139 -20.87 7.39 -15.15
CA GLN A 139 -19.65 7.46 -15.97
C GLN A 139 -18.46 6.90 -15.19
N THR A 140 -17.59 6.11 -15.85
CA THR A 140 -16.33 5.66 -15.27
C THR A 140 -15.21 6.63 -15.62
N THR A 141 -14.62 7.24 -14.60
CA THR A 141 -13.46 8.13 -14.72
C THR A 141 -12.18 7.35 -14.41
N GLU A 142 -11.11 7.67 -15.12
CA GLU A 142 -9.79 7.09 -14.93
C GLU A 142 -8.83 8.14 -14.35
N LEU A 143 -8.09 7.75 -13.33
CA LEU A 143 -6.96 8.49 -12.78
C LEU A 143 -5.72 7.61 -12.88
N SER A 144 -4.71 8.04 -13.64
CA SER A 144 -3.43 7.33 -13.73
C SER A 144 -2.32 8.15 -13.09
N THR A 145 -1.41 7.47 -12.38
CA THR A 145 -0.20 8.12 -11.88
C THR A 145 0.72 8.45 -13.05
N PRO A 146 1.59 9.44 -12.94
CA PRO A 146 2.76 9.53 -13.82
C PRO A 146 3.53 8.21 -13.79
N GLY A 147 4.26 7.89 -14.85
CA GLY A 147 5.14 6.73 -14.85
C GLY A 147 6.02 6.77 -13.61
N SER A 148 5.86 5.80 -12.72
CA SER A 148 6.59 5.71 -11.46
C SER A 148 7.62 4.61 -11.55
N SER A 149 8.63 4.65 -10.69
CA SER A 149 9.65 3.61 -10.59
C SER A 149 9.07 2.37 -9.87
N ILE A 150 8.21 1.62 -10.56
CA ILE A 150 7.71 0.33 -10.09
C ILE A 150 8.62 -0.75 -10.66
N PHE A 151 9.25 -1.50 -9.77
CA PHE A 151 10.19 -2.56 -10.11
C PHE A 151 9.59 -3.93 -9.81
N SER A 152 9.97 -4.90 -10.63
CA SER A 152 9.66 -6.32 -10.43
C SER A 152 10.25 -6.82 -9.12
N GLY A 153 9.51 -7.64 -8.40
CA GLY A 153 9.95 -8.28 -7.16
C GLY A 153 10.01 -7.38 -5.93
N VAL A 154 9.51 -6.14 -6.01
CA VAL A 154 9.47 -5.18 -4.89
C VAL A 154 8.04 -5.05 -4.38
N TRP A 155 7.87 -5.05 -3.04
CA TRP A 155 6.59 -4.78 -2.41
C TRP A 155 6.23 -3.29 -2.45
N TYR A 156 4.97 -3.00 -2.76
CA TYR A 156 4.38 -1.66 -2.77
C TYR A 156 3.07 -1.65 -2.02
N HIS A 157 2.89 -0.66 -1.16
CA HIS A 157 1.58 -0.32 -0.62
C HIS A 157 0.87 0.63 -1.58
N VAL A 158 -0.27 0.21 -2.10
CA VAL A 158 -1.09 0.99 -3.04
C VAL A 158 -2.40 1.35 -2.36
N VAL A 159 -2.75 2.63 -2.37
CA VAL A 159 -4.07 3.09 -1.93
C VAL A 159 -4.71 3.92 -3.03
N ALA A 160 -5.94 3.54 -3.41
CA ALA A 160 -6.82 4.35 -4.25
C ALA A 160 -7.97 4.85 -3.39
N SER A 161 -8.18 6.16 -3.32
CA SER A 161 -9.14 6.78 -2.42
C SER A 161 -10.05 7.76 -3.17
N TYR A 162 -11.32 7.77 -2.80
CA TYR A 162 -12.31 8.74 -3.23
C TYR A 162 -13.12 9.21 -2.02
N ASP A 163 -13.21 10.53 -1.81
CA ASP A 163 -13.88 11.16 -0.66
C ASP A 163 -15.24 11.79 -0.99
N GLY A 164 -15.77 11.54 -2.18
CA GLY A 164 -16.99 12.17 -2.69
C GLY A 164 -16.73 13.39 -3.59
N SER A 165 -15.51 13.90 -3.61
CA SER A 165 -15.10 15.09 -4.35
C SER A 165 -13.79 14.95 -5.12
N SER A 166 -12.92 14.03 -4.72
CA SER A 166 -11.59 13.83 -5.32
C SER A 166 -11.19 12.36 -5.31
N MET A 167 -10.71 11.89 -6.46
CA MET A 167 -9.97 10.64 -6.60
C MET A 167 -8.50 10.88 -6.30
N ARG A 168 -7.87 9.98 -5.54
CA ARG A 168 -6.44 10.01 -5.21
C ARG A 168 -5.81 8.64 -5.35
N VAL A 169 -4.56 8.59 -5.78
CA VAL A 169 -3.74 7.37 -5.78
C VAL A 169 -2.48 7.65 -4.98
N PHE A 170 -2.23 6.79 -3.99
CA PHE A 170 -1.01 6.82 -3.18
C PHE A 170 -0.17 5.57 -3.47
N LEU A 171 1.13 5.75 -3.46
CA LEU A 171 2.12 4.68 -3.54
C LEU A 171 3.08 4.83 -2.36
N ASN A 172 3.20 3.80 -1.53
CA ASN A 172 4.01 3.81 -0.32
C ASN A 172 3.78 5.07 0.53
N GLY A 173 2.51 5.45 0.74
CA GLY A 173 2.10 6.61 1.53
C GLY A 173 2.19 7.96 0.82
N SER A 174 2.86 8.05 -0.33
CA SER A 174 3.00 9.30 -1.08
C SER A 174 1.87 9.49 -2.09
N LEU A 175 1.28 10.69 -2.14
CA LEU A 175 0.27 11.04 -3.15
C LEU A 175 0.92 11.14 -4.53
N MET A 176 0.48 10.31 -5.46
CA MET A 176 1.04 10.21 -6.82
C MET A 176 0.17 10.89 -7.87
N ALA A 177 -1.15 10.90 -7.67
CA ALA A 177 -2.08 11.53 -8.57
C ALA A 177 -3.38 11.91 -7.84
N GLU A 178 -4.01 12.99 -8.28
CA GLU A 178 -5.30 13.47 -7.80
C GLU A 178 -6.12 14.04 -8.96
N ASN A 179 -7.44 13.82 -8.94
CA ASN A 179 -8.39 14.42 -9.87
C ASN A 179 -9.71 14.71 -9.15
N SER A 180 -10.23 15.93 -9.32
CA SER A 180 -11.51 16.32 -8.75
C SER A 180 -12.64 15.78 -9.62
N ILE A 181 -13.47 14.94 -9.03
CA ILE A 181 -14.74 14.46 -9.60
C ILE A 181 -15.79 14.44 -8.48
N ALA A 182 -17.05 14.51 -8.84
CA ALA A 182 -18.14 14.43 -7.88
C ALA A 182 -19.16 13.35 -8.28
N GLY A 183 -19.96 12.93 -7.32
CA GLY A 183 -21.08 12.02 -7.54
C GLY A 183 -21.01 10.76 -6.69
N SER A 184 -22.16 10.11 -6.53
CA SER A 184 -22.25 8.84 -5.82
C SER A 184 -21.63 7.72 -6.64
N ILE A 185 -20.95 6.81 -5.96
CA ILE A 185 -20.33 5.62 -6.57
C ILE A 185 -21.42 4.73 -7.16
N GLY A 186 -21.16 4.17 -8.34
CA GLY A 186 -22.08 3.27 -9.00
C GLY A 186 -22.38 2.04 -8.15
N PHE A 187 -23.65 1.72 -7.99
CA PHE A 187 -24.13 0.53 -7.29
C PHE A 187 -24.46 -0.58 -8.29
N HIS A 188 -23.88 -1.77 -8.08
CA HIS A 188 -24.17 -2.93 -8.93
C HIS A 188 -24.02 -4.24 -8.14
N PRO A 189 -25.07 -4.70 -7.45
CA PRO A 189 -25.01 -5.82 -6.51
C PRO A 189 -24.69 -7.17 -7.17
N GLN A 190 -24.89 -7.29 -8.48
CA GLN A 190 -24.57 -8.51 -9.23
C GLN A 190 -23.12 -8.55 -9.75
N ALA A 191 -22.38 -7.44 -9.69
CA ALA A 191 -20.99 -7.42 -10.10
C ALA A 191 -20.12 -7.93 -8.95
N PRO A 192 -19.38 -9.03 -9.12
CA PRO A 192 -18.46 -9.46 -8.09
C PRO A 192 -17.20 -8.57 -8.09
N ALA A 193 -16.63 -8.40 -6.91
CA ALA A 193 -15.27 -7.91 -6.74
C ALA A 193 -14.29 -9.08 -6.88
N SER A 194 -13.06 -8.80 -7.30
CA SER A 194 -12.02 -9.81 -7.49
C SER A 194 -10.62 -9.24 -7.32
N LEU A 195 -9.69 -10.11 -6.90
CA LEU A 195 -8.24 -9.85 -6.82
C LEU A 195 -7.51 -10.60 -7.93
N GLY A 196 -6.39 -10.09 -8.40
CA GLY A 196 -5.47 -10.75 -9.33
C GLY A 196 -5.91 -10.76 -10.78
N ALA A 197 -7.20 -10.68 -11.06
CA ALA A 197 -7.80 -10.48 -12.37
C ALA A 197 -9.19 -9.88 -12.22
N GLN A 198 -9.80 -9.44 -13.31
CA GLN A 198 -11.25 -9.20 -13.32
C GLN A 198 -12.00 -10.51 -13.04
N SER A 199 -13.23 -10.42 -12.57
CA SER A 199 -14.04 -11.61 -12.25
C SER A 199 -14.21 -12.59 -13.41
N THR A 200 -14.07 -12.12 -14.65
CA THR A 200 -14.07 -12.91 -15.88
C THR A 200 -12.72 -13.58 -16.20
N GLY A 201 -11.68 -13.34 -15.42
CA GLY A 201 -10.29 -13.76 -15.70
C GLY A 201 -9.53 -12.80 -16.62
N ALA A 202 -10.15 -11.69 -17.07
CA ALA A 202 -9.47 -10.73 -17.93
C ALA A 202 -8.42 -9.91 -17.15
N ARG A 203 -7.38 -9.45 -17.86
CA ARG A 203 -6.28 -8.60 -17.35
C ARG A 203 -5.58 -9.22 -16.13
N PRO A 204 -5.12 -10.47 -16.22
CA PRO A 204 -4.55 -11.17 -15.08
C PRO A 204 -3.25 -10.53 -14.61
N PHE A 205 -3.06 -10.51 -13.29
CA PHE A 205 -1.87 -10.02 -12.60
C PHE A 205 -0.89 -11.19 -12.36
N SER A 206 0.40 -10.93 -12.46
CA SER A 206 1.46 -11.86 -12.06
C SER A 206 2.24 -11.27 -10.88
N GLY A 207 2.30 -12.00 -9.79
CA GLY A 207 2.97 -11.53 -8.58
C GLY A 207 2.28 -11.98 -7.30
N TRP A 208 2.50 -11.26 -6.22
CA TRP A 208 1.89 -11.50 -4.91
C TRP A 208 0.98 -10.34 -4.52
N ILE A 209 -0.13 -10.66 -3.89
CA ILE A 209 -1.05 -9.70 -3.26
C ILE A 209 -1.19 -10.09 -1.81
N ASP A 210 -1.22 -9.07 -0.93
CA ASP A 210 -1.25 -9.23 0.50
C ASP A 210 -2.06 -8.08 1.15
N ASP A 211 -2.65 -8.34 2.31
CA ASP A 211 -3.33 -7.40 3.20
C ASP A 211 -4.26 -6.41 2.47
N VAL A 212 -5.35 -6.93 1.94
CA VAL A 212 -6.34 -6.18 1.16
C VAL A 212 -7.42 -5.62 2.07
N ARG A 213 -7.62 -4.30 2.02
CA ARG A 213 -8.63 -3.60 2.83
C ARG A 213 -9.50 -2.70 1.96
N ILE A 214 -10.80 -2.70 2.22
CA ILE A 214 -11.76 -1.77 1.61
C ILE A 214 -12.42 -0.96 2.72
N TYR A 215 -12.48 0.35 2.52
CA TYR A 215 -13.12 1.31 3.42
C TYR A 215 -14.29 1.99 2.68
N ASP A 216 -15.37 2.28 3.40
CA ASP A 216 -16.54 3.03 2.91
C ASP A 216 -16.39 4.56 3.03
N ARG A 217 -15.15 5.02 3.12
CA ARG A 217 -14.77 6.43 3.27
C ARG A 217 -13.49 6.75 2.50
N GLY A 218 -13.27 8.02 2.22
CA GLY A 218 -12.00 8.51 1.71
C GLY A 218 -10.94 8.51 2.82
N LEU A 219 -9.81 7.85 2.58
CA LEU A 219 -8.65 7.94 3.46
C LEU A 219 -7.87 9.23 3.19
N THR A 220 -7.50 9.92 4.26
CA THR A 220 -6.59 11.06 4.22
C THR A 220 -5.14 10.59 4.05
N ALA A 221 -4.25 11.48 3.62
CA ALA A 221 -2.83 11.15 3.49
C ALA A 221 -2.21 10.67 4.82
N SER A 222 -2.61 11.25 5.95
CA SER A 222 -2.14 10.82 7.26
C SER A 222 -2.62 9.42 7.63
N GLU A 223 -3.86 9.05 7.30
CA GLU A 223 -4.38 7.71 7.53
C GLU A 223 -3.71 6.66 6.64
N VAL A 224 -3.43 7.00 5.38
CA VAL A 224 -2.66 6.13 4.46
C VAL A 224 -1.28 5.82 5.04
N VAL A 225 -0.60 6.83 5.58
CA VAL A 225 0.69 6.65 6.26
C VAL A 225 0.55 5.81 7.52
N GLN A 226 -0.50 6.01 8.32
CA GLN A 226 -0.73 5.20 9.52
C GLN A 226 -0.96 3.73 9.18
N ILE A 227 -1.78 3.41 8.16
CA ILE A 227 -2.01 2.04 7.70
C ILE A 227 -0.69 1.38 7.26
N LEU A 228 0.11 2.08 6.47
CA LEU A 228 1.43 1.63 6.05
C LEU A 228 2.31 1.29 7.27
N LEU A 229 2.32 2.14 8.30
CA LEU A 229 3.16 1.98 9.49
C LEU A 229 2.66 0.91 10.46
N GLU A 230 1.35 0.73 10.60
CA GLU A 230 0.78 -0.35 11.42
C GLU A 230 1.29 -1.70 10.95
N GLN A 231 1.36 -1.90 9.65
CA GLN A 231 1.84 -3.12 9.02
C GLN A 231 3.35 -3.31 9.19
N GLU A 232 4.14 -2.26 9.07
CA GLU A 232 5.59 -2.31 9.32
C GLU A 232 5.92 -2.59 10.79
N LEU A 233 5.13 -2.08 11.75
CA LEU A 233 5.37 -2.24 13.17
C LEU A 233 4.97 -3.62 13.72
N THR A 234 3.99 -4.28 13.13
CA THR A 234 3.53 -5.62 13.56
C THR A 234 4.48 -6.74 13.14
N THR A 235 5.28 -6.55 12.10
CA THR A 235 6.25 -7.56 11.64
C THR A 235 7.47 -7.72 12.55
N GLY A 236 7.70 -6.82 13.50
CA GLY A 236 8.96 -6.78 14.26
C GLY A 236 10.18 -6.54 13.36
N VAL A 237 9.97 -6.16 12.11
CA VAL A 237 11.04 -5.83 11.17
C VAL A 237 11.75 -4.60 11.70
N GLU A 238 13.04 -4.73 11.96
CA GLU A 238 13.89 -3.56 12.17
C GLU A 238 13.72 -2.64 10.97
N VAL A 239 13.35 -1.37 11.22
CA VAL A 239 13.33 -0.36 10.16
C VAL A 239 14.70 -0.41 9.47
N PRO A 240 14.76 -0.77 8.18
CA PRO A 240 16.02 -0.97 7.51
C PRO A 240 16.87 0.30 7.64
N ALA A 241 18.18 0.13 7.74
CA ALA A 241 19.06 1.29 7.77
C ALA A 241 18.96 2.06 6.44
N PRO A 242 18.99 3.39 6.47
CA PRO A 242 19.19 4.16 5.25
C PRO A 242 20.46 3.65 4.53
N HIS A 243 20.47 3.65 3.21
CA HIS A 243 21.67 3.24 2.46
C HIS A 243 21.93 4.19 1.28
N VAL A 244 23.22 4.37 0.98
CA VAL A 244 23.66 5.21 -0.14
C VAL A 244 23.64 4.37 -1.41
N GLN A 245 22.99 4.87 -2.45
CA GLN A 245 22.98 4.24 -3.77
C GLN A 245 24.27 4.54 -4.55
N PRO A 246 24.58 3.76 -5.60
CA PRO A 246 25.75 4.02 -6.43
C PRO A 246 25.78 5.40 -7.09
N ASP A 247 24.63 6.06 -7.24
CA ASP A 247 24.47 7.40 -7.76
C ASP A 247 24.65 8.52 -6.71
N GLY A 248 25.00 8.13 -5.47
CA GLY A 248 25.20 9.05 -4.34
C GLY A 248 23.90 9.46 -3.62
N ARG A 249 22.76 8.96 -4.02
CA ARG A 249 21.50 9.23 -3.34
C ARG A 249 21.37 8.42 -2.06
N LEU A 250 20.79 9.03 -1.02
CA LEU A 250 20.42 8.35 0.20
C LEU A 250 18.99 7.80 0.08
N LEU A 251 18.83 6.49 0.09
CA LEU A 251 17.55 5.85 0.26
C LEU A 251 17.18 5.84 1.74
N LEU A 252 16.04 6.44 2.05
CA LEU A 252 15.50 6.47 3.40
C LEU A 252 14.54 5.30 3.60
N PRO A 253 14.51 4.71 4.80
CA PRO A 253 13.50 3.71 5.13
C PRO A 253 12.11 4.36 5.14
N LEU A 254 11.11 3.56 4.81
CA LEU A 254 9.71 3.98 4.93
C LEU A 254 9.42 4.38 6.38
N GLY A 255 8.64 5.44 6.57
CA GLY A 255 8.28 5.90 7.91
C GLY A 255 7.72 7.34 7.92
N PRO A 256 7.14 7.77 9.04
CA PRO A 256 6.52 9.09 9.19
C PRO A 256 7.59 10.17 9.46
N TRP A 257 8.66 10.12 8.71
CA TRP A 257 9.80 10.99 8.93
C TRP A 257 9.51 12.39 8.40
N THR A 258 9.77 13.39 9.21
CA THR A 258 9.60 14.81 8.87
C THR A 258 10.92 15.55 8.77
N GLU A 259 12.00 14.98 9.32
CA GLU A 259 13.32 15.58 9.31
C GLU A 259 14.40 14.53 9.16
N LEU A 260 15.34 14.77 8.25
CA LEU A 260 16.61 14.05 8.10
C LEU A 260 17.73 14.90 8.68
N ARG A 261 18.59 14.31 9.51
CA ARG A 261 19.86 14.89 9.96
C ARG A 261 21.02 13.96 9.62
N ILE A 262 22.06 14.51 9.05
CA ILE A 262 23.35 13.82 8.88
C ILE A 262 24.37 14.56 9.74
N MET A 263 25.06 13.82 10.59
CA MET A 263 25.98 14.35 11.58
C MET A 263 27.33 13.66 11.48
N ASP A 264 28.40 14.34 11.90
CA ASP A 264 29.67 13.69 12.14
C ASP A 264 29.62 12.79 13.39
N LEU A 265 30.67 12.02 13.64
CA LEU A 265 30.74 11.11 14.81
C LEU A 265 30.77 11.85 16.14
N ALA A 266 31.03 13.15 16.16
CA ALA A 266 30.93 14.00 17.34
C ALA A 266 29.51 14.51 17.59
N GLY A 267 28.55 14.17 16.72
CA GLY A 267 27.13 14.59 16.81
C GLY A 267 26.88 15.98 16.25
N ARG A 268 27.84 16.60 15.58
CA ARG A 268 27.70 17.91 14.96
C ARG A 268 26.89 17.75 13.65
N SER A 269 25.79 18.49 13.53
CA SER A 269 24.92 18.42 12.32
C SER A 269 25.63 19.03 11.12
N LEU A 270 25.76 18.24 10.05
CA LEU A 270 26.32 18.64 8.76
C LEU A 270 25.22 18.95 7.75
N VAL A 271 24.12 18.19 7.81
CA VAL A 271 22.93 18.37 6.96
C VAL A 271 21.72 18.27 7.84
N THR A 272 20.78 19.20 7.67
CA THR A 272 19.42 19.11 8.22
C THR A 272 18.47 19.44 7.09
N GLN A 273 17.58 18.51 6.80
CA GLN A 273 16.61 18.64 5.70
C GLN A 273 15.22 18.28 6.20
N GLN A 274 14.24 19.16 5.95
CA GLN A 274 12.83 18.80 6.12
C GLN A 274 12.43 17.86 4.99
N ILE A 275 11.84 16.74 5.36
CA ILE A 275 11.31 15.75 4.44
C ILE A 275 9.80 15.68 4.66
N SER A 276 9.02 15.86 3.60
CA SER A 276 7.56 15.80 3.66
C SER A 276 7.08 14.42 3.22
N GLY A 277 6.50 13.68 4.16
CA GLY A 277 5.98 12.34 3.88
C GLY A 277 7.08 11.29 3.77
N ILE A 278 6.77 10.18 3.12
CA ILE A 278 7.69 9.07 2.90
C ILE A 278 8.56 9.39 1.70
N THR A 279 9.77 9.83 1.96
CA THR A 279 10.76 10.11 0.92
C THR A 279 11.65 8.89 0.75
N THR A 280 11.64 8.30 -0.43
CA THR A 280 12.47 7.14 -0.74
C THR A 280 13.88 7.52 -1.14
N SER A 281 14.14 8.77 -1.53
CA SER A 281 15.48 9.20 -1.91
C SER A 281 15.66 10.71 -1.73
N THR A 282 16.79 11.09 -1.13
CA THR A 282 17.28 12.46 -1.08
C THR A 282 18.77 12.46 -1.35
N ALA A 283 19.25 13.47 -2.03
CA ALA A 283 20.69 13.66 -2.29
C ALA A 283 21.16 14.82 -1.41
N PRO A 284 21.85 14.56 -0.29
CA PRO A 284 22.59 15.63 0.36
C PRO A 284 23.75 16.04 -0.55
N ASN A 285 23.84 17.32 -0.86
CA ASN A 285 24.89 17.83 -1.71
C ASN A 285 26.27 17.52 -1.09
N SER A 286 27.04 16.67 -1.77
CA SER A 286 28.47 16.40 -1.58
C SER A 286 28.94 16.27 -0.12
N LEU A 287 28.65 15.15 0.53
CA LEU A 287 29.37 14.73 1.71
C LEU A 287 30.70 14.05 1.27
N PRO A 288 31.84 14.35 1.92
CA PRO A 288 33.08 13.59 1.69
C PRO A 288 32.90 12.12 2.05
N THR A 289 33.69 11.23 1.43
CA THR A 289 33.79 9.83 1.86
C THR A 289 34.11 9.76 3.35
N GLY A 290 33.31 9.03 4.11
CA GLY A 290 33.49 8.96 5.57
C GLY A 290 32.33 8.29 6.30
N LEU A 291 32.52 8.11 7.62
CA LEU A 291 31.51 7.54 8.49
C LEU A 291 30.67 8.65 9.14
N TYR A 292 29.36 8.52 9.03
CA TYR A 292 28.38 9.51 9.51
C TYR A 292 27.31 8.87 10.39
N LEU A 293 26.66 9.70 11.19
CA LEU A 293 25.42 9.38 11.87
C LEU A 293 24.26 9.94 11.07
N VAL A 294 23.38 9.08 10.59
CA VAL A 294 22.13 9.46 9.90
C VAL A 294 20.98 9.29 10.84
N SER A 295 20.26 10.37 11.13
CA SER A 295 19.14 10.41 12.04
C SER A 295 17.87 10.85 11.33
N LEU A 296 16.80 10.07 11.48
CA LEU A 296 15.46 10.42 11.03
C LEU A 296 14.59 10.74 12.24
N LEU A 297 13.85 11.83 12.15
CA LEU A 297 12.90 12.30 13.17
C LEU A 297 11.50 12.39 12.55
N GLY A 298 10.49 11.95 13.29
CA GLY A 298 9.10 12.07 12.87
C GLY A 298 8.16 11.37 13.85
N ALA A 299 6.91 11.81 13.94
CA ALA A 299 5.88 11.26 14.83
C ALA A 299 6.36 11.03 16.28
N GLY A 300 7.20 11.94 16.81
CA GLY A 300 7.74 11.81 18.18
C GLY A 300 8.85 10.76 18.35
N GLN A 301 9.31 10.14 17.29
CA GLN A 301 10.39 9.14 17.29
C GLN A 301 11.66 9.67 16.66
N ARG A 302 12.79 9.10 17.08
CA ARG A 302 14.11 9.30 16.46
C ARG A 302 14.76 7.94 16.27
N LYS A 303 15.24 7.68 15.04
CA LYS A 303 16.16 6.56 14.76
C LYS A 303 17.47 7.09 14.20
N THR A 304 18.57 6.47 14.60
CA THR A 304 19.92 6.89 14.19
C THR A 304 20.74 5.67 13.82
N TRP A 305 21.42 5.74 12.69
CA TRP A 305 22.29 4.69 12.15
C TRP A 305 23.68 5.24 11.89
N ARG A 306 24.69 4.36 11.97
CA ARG A 306 26.03 4.65 11.45
C ARG A 306 26.10 4.21 10.02
N MET A 307 26.55 5.08 9.14
CA MET A 307 26.63 4.83 7.71
C MET A 307 27.99 5.24 7.15
N LEU A 308 28.54 4.40 6.28
CA LEU A 308 29.68 4.78 5.45
C LEU A 308 29.17 5.51 4.22
N TRP A 309 29.61 6.74 4.03
CA TRP A 309 29.38 7.50 2.80
C TRP A 309 30.52 7.21 1.82
N PRO A 310 30.23 6.76 0.60
CA PRO A 310 31.23 6.30 -0.37
C PRO A 310 32.14 7.40 -0.92
#